data_25fb78a77a0bfb21055ccee556b89d7e
#
_entry.id   25fb78a77a0bfb21055ccee556b89d7e
#
_cell.length_a   1.000
_cell.length_b   1.000
_cell.length_c   1.000
_cell.angle_alpha   90.00
_cell.angle_beta   90.00
_cell.angle_gamma   90.00
#
_symmetry.space_group_name_H-M   'P 1'
#
loop_
_entity.id
_entity.type
_entity.pdbx_description
1 polymer ?
#
loop_
_entity_poly.entity_id
_entity_poly.type
_entity_poly.pdbx_seq_one_letter_code
_entity_poly.pdbx_strand_id
1 'polypeptide(L)'
;MMAKKVYNHDDGVRLARYRDDFEHASVYGKWRLCWKSKDLENHAHKVYAIYSYGSHFPMYVWDELSGQWLGNSDKYSRTTSTHQSKYRPSEVAKWFGTAELCSIIDCGLVGYITNRMEQGLPVS
;
A
#
# COMPACT_ATOMS: atom_id res chain seq x y z
N MET A 1 -11.95 13.42 3.35
CA MET A 1 -13.06 12.46 3.54
C MET A 1 -12.69 11.50 4.66
N MET A 2 -13.63 11.23 5.54
CA MET A 2 -13.37 10.34 6.66
C MET A 2 -13.43 8.88 6.24
N ALA A 3 -12.53 8.06 6.78
CA ALA A 3 -12.55 6.63 6.54
C ALA A 3 -13.84 6.02 7.09
N LYS A 4 -14.40 5.07 6.37
CA LYS A 4 -15.62 4.39 6.77
C LYS A 4 -15.30 3.34 7.81
N LYS A 5 -15.96 3.43 8.96
CA LYS A 5 -15.84 2.41 10.00
C LYS A 5 -16.64 1.18 9.63
N VAL A 6 -16.02 0.02 9.74
CA VAL A 6 -16.70 -1.25 9.52
C VAL A 6 -16.57 -2.12 10.77
N TYR A 7 -17.46 -3.08 10.92
CA TYR A 7 -17.58 -3.84 12.16
C TYR A 7 -17.00 -5.24 12.10
N ASN A 8 -16.50 -5.64 10.94
CA ASN A 8 -15.82 -6.93 10.79
C ASN A 8 -14.81 -6.85 9.64
N HIS A 9 -13.90 -7.84 9.61
CA HIS A 9 -12.86 -7.87 8.57
C HIS A 9 -13.43 -8.15 7.17
N ASP A 10 -14.52 -8.91 7.07
CA ASP A 10 -15.11 -9.20 5.75
C ASP A 10 -15.55 -7.93 5.04
N ASP A 11 -16.15 -7.00 5.78
CA ASP A 11 -16.53 -5.69 5.23
C ASP A 11 -15.30 -4.87 4.87
N GLY A 12 -14.26 -4.91 5.71
CA GLY A 12 -13.00 -4.22 5.43
C GLY A 12 -12.35 -4.77 4.17
N VAL A 13 -12.29 -6.09 4.02
CA VAL A 13 -11.74 -6.74 2.82
C VAL A 13 -12.50 -6.30 1.58
N ARG A 14 -13.83 -6.26 1.67
CA ARG A 14 -14.66 -5.84 0.53
C ARG A 14 -14.36 -4.41 0.12
N LEU A 15 -14.28 -3.48 1.09
CA LEU A 15 -13.95 -2.09 0.79
C LEU A 15 -12.54 -1.96 0.22
N ALA A 16 -11.59 -2.73 0.74
CA ALA A 16 -10.22 -2.72 0.22
C ALA A 16 -10.15 -3.18 -1.25
N ARG A 17 -10.98 -4.13 -1.64
CA ARG A 17 -11.03 -4.60 -3.03
C ARG A 17 -11.47 -3.51 -4.00
N TYR A 18 -12.32 -2.61 -3.54
CA TYR A 18 -12.76 -1.45 -4.32
C TYR A 18 -11.90 -0.22 -4.07
N ARG A 19 -10.87 -0.37 -3.25
CA ARG A 19 -9.97 0.71 -2.86
C ARG A 19 -10.71 1.89 -2.25
N ASP A 20 -11.66 1.56 -1.37
CA ASP A 20 -12.37 2.56 -0.56
C ASP A 20 -11.69 2.70 0.80
N ASP A 21 -11.64 3.91 1.32
CA ASP A 21 -11.11 4.15 2.66
C ASP A 21 -11.96 3.43 3.68
N PHE A 22 -11.31 2.73 4.60
CA PHE A 22 -12.01 2.05 5.68
C PHE A 22 -11.15 1.96 6.93
N GLU A 23 -11.82 1.64 8.03
CA GLU A 23 -11.16 1.43 9.32
C GLU A 23 -11.87 0.33 10.08
N HIS A 24 -11.12 -0.67 10.52
CA HIS A 24 -11.63 -1.73 11.39
C HIS A 24 -10.54 -2.19 12.33
N ALA A 25 -10.76 -2.00 13.65
CA ALA A 25 -9.79 -2.40 14.67
C ALA A 25 -8.41 -1.81 14.34
N SER A 26 -7.41 -2.67 14.16
CA SER A 26 -6.04 -2.24 13.88
C SER A 26 -5.71 -2.16 12.40
N VAL A 27 -6.68 -2.42 11.52
CA VAL A 27 -6.47 -2.41 10.07
C VAL A 27 -7.21 -1.24 9.45
N TYR A 28 -6.55 -0.53 8.54
CA TYR A 28 -7.22 0.52 7.80
C TYR A 28 -6.66 0.64 6.39
N GLY A 29 -7.53 1.06 5.47
CA GLY A 29 -7.14 1.33 4.09
C GLY A 29 -7.33 2.80 3.80
N LYS A 30 -6.35 3.40 3.14
CA LYS A 30 -6.38 4.84 2.91
C LYS A 30 -5.64 5.20 1.62
N TRP A 31 -6.22 6.13 0.85
CA TRP A 31 -5.54 6.74 -0.27
C TRP A 31 -4.46 7.68 0.23
N ARG A 32 -3.29 7.61 -0.39
CA ARG A 32 -2.14 8.44 -0.04
C ARG A 32 -1.64 9.15 -1.29
N LEU A 33 -1.30 10.42 -1.14
CA LEU A 33 -0.69 11.20 -2.20
C LEU A 33 0.81 10.93 -2.22
N CYS A 34 1.35 10.66 -3.42
CA CYS A 34 2.79 10.44 -3.59
C CYS A 34 3.49 11.80 -3.67
N TRP A 35 3.70 12.40 -2.52
CA TRP A 35 4.17 13.79 -2.41
C TRP A 35 5.59 14.02 -2.91
N LYS A 36 6.38 12.94 -3.04
CA LYS A 36 7.73 13.03 -3.59
C LYS A 36 7.79 12.72 -5.08
N SER A 37 6.65 12.50 -5.72
CA SER A 37 6.62 12.21 -7.15
C SER A 37 7.06 13.45 -7.94
N LYS A 38 7.93 13.24 -8.92
CA LYS A 38 8.43 14.33 -9.77
C LYS A 38 7.40 14.78 -10.80
N ASP A 39 6.34 14.01 -10.98
CA ASP A 39 5.30 14.29 -11.99
C ASP A 39 4.08 14.99 -11.41
N LEU A 40 4.25 15.69 -10.30
CA LEU A 40 3.15 16.41 -9.65
C LEU A 40 2.51 17.48 -10.53
N GLU A 41 3.22 17.95 -11.55
CA GLU A 41 2.71 18.99 -12.43
C GLU A 41 1.49 18.55 -13.23
N ASN A 42 1.44 17.28 -13.61
CA ASN A 42 0.39 16.79 -14.48
C ASN A 42 -0.71 16.06 -13.71
N HIS A 43 -0.35 15.26 -12.74
CA HIS A 43 -1.30 14.48 -11.96
C HIS A 43 -0.72 14.18 -10.61
N ALA A 44 -1.53 14.36 -9.60
CA ALA A 44 -1.18 13.89 -8.27
C ALA A 44 -1.21 12.37 -8.31
N HIS A 45 -0.05 11.75 -8.28
CA HIS A 45 0.03 10.29 -8.17
C HIS A 45 -0.51 9.86 -6.82
N LYS A 46 -1.32 8.83 -6.84
CA LYS A 46 -1.93 8.27 -5.62
C LYS A 46 -1.66 6.79 -5.53
N VAL A 47 -1.54 6.34 -4.31
CA VAL A 47 -1.53 4.91 -4.00
C VAL A 47 -2.56 4.67 -2.91
N TYR A 48 -3.12 3.46 -2.88
CA TYR A 48 -4.02 3.06 -1.82
C TYR A 48 -3.28 2.04 -0.95
N ALA A 49 -3.15 2.33 0.34
CA ALA A 49 -2.38 1.47 1.23
C ALA A 49 -3.28 0.87 2.31
N ILE A 50 -3.08 -0.42 2.57
CA ILE A 50 -3.76 -1.14 3.66
C ILE A 50 -2.73 -1.37 4.74
N TYR A 51 -2.97 -0.82 5.92
CA TYR A 51 -2.04 -0.86 7.04
C TYR A 51 -2.52 -1.76 8.15
N SER A 52 -1.57 -2.31 8.89
CA SER A 52 -1.83 -3.02 10.14
C SER A 52 -1.07 -2.32 11.27
N TYR A 53 -1.80 -1.90 12.31
CA TYR A 53 -1.24 -1.22 13.50
C TYR A 53 -0.51 0.09 13.20
N GLY A 54 -1.07 0.90 12.32
CA GLY A 54 -0.54 2.22 12.05
C GLY A 54 0.26 2.30 10.76
N SER A 55 0.71 3.51 10.44
CA SER A 55 1.34 3.80 9.15
C SER A 55 2.74 3.20 8.97
N HIS A 56 3.28 2.55 10.00
CA HIS A 56 4.62 1.96 9.93
C HIS A 56 4.65 0.64 9.18
N PHE A 57 3.51 -0.02 9.04
CA PHE A 57 3.49 -1.34 8.41
C PHE A 57 2.40 -1.42 7.35
N PRO A 58 2.68 -0.92 6.13
CA PRO A 58 1.78 -1.15 5.00
C PRO A 58 1.85 -2.62 4.61
N MET A 59 0.68 -3.27 4.56
CA MET A 59 0.60 -4.68 4.16
C MET A 59 0.52 -4.81 2.65
N TYR A 60 -0.31 -3.99 2.03
CA TYR A 60 -0.53 -3.99 0.58
C TYR A 60 -0.68 -2.57 0.09
N VAL A 61 -0.17 -2.32 -1.10
CA VAL A 61 -0.24 -1.02 -1.73
C VAL A 61 -0.73 -1.20 -3.17
N TRP A 62 -1.79 -0.49 -3.51
CA TRP A 62 -2.26 -0.39 -4.89
C TRP A 62 -1.66 0.84 -5.51
N ASP A 63 -0.89 0.66 -6.57
CA ASP A 63 -0.32 1.78 -7.31
C ASP A 63 -1.29 2.14 -8.44
N GLU A 64 -1.93 3.30 -8.32
CA GLU A 64 -2.97 3.70 -9.26
C GLU A 64 -2.44 3.90 -10.67
N LEU A 65 -1.24 4.41 -10.79
CA LEU A 65 -0.65 4.69 -12.10
C LEU A 65 -0.39 3.41 -12.89
N SER A 66 0.18 2.39 -12.25
CA SER A 66 0.47 1.12 -12.93
C SER A 66 -0.67 0.12 -12.84
N GLY A 67 -1.63 0.35 -11.97
CA GLY A 67 -2.77 -0.56 -11.79
C GLY A 67 -2.36 -1.91 -11.20
N GLN A 68 -1.43 -1.90 -10.25
CA GLN A 68 -0.90 -3.13 -9.65
C GLN A 68 -0.99 -3.11 -8.13
N TRP A 69 -1.25 -4.29 -7.55
CA TRP A 69 -1.11 -4.51 -6.13
C TRP A 69 0.32 -4.94 -5.81
N LEU A 70 0.87 -4.37 -4.75
CA LEU A 70 2.19 -4.70 -4.23
C LEU A 70 2.02 -5.21 -2.80
N GLY A 71 2.79 -6.20 -2.42
CA GLY A 71 2.67 -6.82 -1.12
C GLY A 71 3.91 -6.65 -0.26
N ASN A 72 3.71 -6.75 1.05
CA ASN A 72 4.81 -6.70 2.02
C ASN A 72 5.25 -8.11 2.36
N SER A 73 6.52 -8.42 2.09
CA SER A 73 7.10 -9.72 2.40
C SER A 73 7.59 -9.82 3.84
N ASP A 74 7.65 -8.71 4.57
CA ASP A 74 8.09 -8.74 5.96
C ASP A 74 7.01 -9.31 6.87
N LYS A 75 7.47 -9.95 7.94
CA LYS A 75 6.60 -10.48 8.99
C LYS A 75 6.85 -9.68 10.26
N TYR A 76 5.85 -8.99 10.74
CA TYR A 76 5.98 -8.16 11.93
C TYR A 76 5.56 -8.90 13.19
N SER A 77 4.41 -9.58 13.15
CA SER A 77 3.87 -10.33 14.28
C SER A 77 2.88 -11.36 13.78
N ARG A 78 2.46 -12.26 14.67
CA ARG A 78 1.44 -13.26 14.32
C ARG A 78 0.13 -12.59 13.91
N THR A 79 -0.28 -11.58 14.65
CA THR A 79 -1.52 -10.84 14.35
C THR A 79 -1.43 -10.15 12.98
N THR A 80 -0.30 -9.51 12.70
CA THR A 80 -0.08 -8.86 11.41
C THR A 80 -0.10 -9.88 10.27
N SER A 81 0.49 -11.05 10.49
CA SER A 81 0.46 -12.12 9.48
C SER A 81 -0.96 -12.60 9.20
N THR A 82 -1.80 -12.66 10.22
CA THR A 82 -3.22 -12.98 10.06
C THR A 82 -3.93 -11.91 9.23
N HIS A 83 -3.65 -10.64 9.50
CA HIS A 83 -4.19 -9.53 8.71
C HIS A 83 -3.73 -9.61 7.26
N GLN A 84 -2.44 -9.91 7.03
CA GLN A 84 -1.91 -10.05 5.67
C GLN A 84 -2.64 -11.13 4.88
N SER A 85 -2.95 -12.25 5.53
CA SER A 85 -3.70 -13.33 4.87
C SER A 85 -5.13 -12.92 4.54
N LYS A 86 -5.81 -12.24 5.46
CA LYS A 86 -7.20 -11.82 5.26
C LYS A 86 -7.35 -10.78 4.15
N TYR A 87 -6.44 -9.82 4.07
CA TYR A 87 -6.55 -8.69 3.16
C TYR A 87 -5.79 -8.89 1.86
N ARG A 88 -5.20 -10.04 1.66
CA ARG A 88 -4.41 -10.32 0.46
C ARG A 88 -5.25 -10.17 -0.81
N PRO A 89 -4.83 -9.30 -1.74
CA PRO A 89 -5.49 -9.20 -3.05
C PRO A 89 -5.36 -10.50 -3.83
N SER A 90 -6.25 -10.72 -4.80
CA SER A 90 -6.21 -11.90 -5.65
C SER A 90 -4.91 -11.99 -6.46
N GLU A 91 -4.36 -10.84 -6.84
CA GLU A 91 -3.09 -10.78 -7.55
C GLU A 91 -2.17 -9.75 -6.90
N VAL A 92 -0.98 -10.18 -6.53
CA VAL A 92 0.08 -9.29 -6.04
C VAL A 92 1.20 -9.38 -7.06
N ALA A 93 1.47 -8.27 -7.74
CA ALA A 93 2.44 -8.25 -8.82
C ALA A 93 3.88 -8.40 -8.33
N LYS A 94 4.20 -7.76 -7.21
CA LYS A 94 5.54 -7.81 -6.63
C LYS A 94 5.47 -7.74 -5.11
N TRP A 95 6.50 -8.28 -4.46
CA TRP A 95 6.65 -8.26 -3.02
C TRP A 95 7.87 -7.43 -2.66
N PHE A 96 7.73 -6.59 -1.65
CA PHE A 96 8.78 -5.69 -1.18
C PHE A 96 8.86 -5.75 0.35
N GLY A 97 9.94 -5.23 0.90
CA GLY A 97 10.04 -5.03 2.34
C GLY A 97 9.30 -3.76 2.77
N THR A 98 9.14 -3.59 4.08
CA THR A 98 8.40 -2.46 4.66
C THR A 98 8.99 -1.11 4.24
N ALA A 99 10.32 -0.97 4.35
CA ALA A 99 10.97 0.31 4.00
C ALA A 99 10.78 0.64 2.53
N GLU A 100 10.82 -0.36 1.67
CA GLU A 100 10.63 -0.17 0.23
C GLU A 100 9.19 0.25 -0.08
N LEU A 101 8.21 -0.38 0.55
CA LEU A 101 6.81 0.01 0.36
C LEU A 101 6.54 1.43 0.85
N CYS A 102 7.16 1.84 1.96
CA CYS A 102 7.03 3.21 2.44
C CYS A 102 7.59 4.20 1.43
N SER A 103 8.71 3.87 0.78
CA SER A 103 9.27 4.71 -0.29
C SER A 103 8.34 4.76 -1.49
N ILE A 104 7.71 3.64 -1.84
CA ILE A 104 6.75 3.58 -2.94
C ILE A 104 5.52 4.45 -2.63
N ILE A 105 5.06 4.44 -1.39
CA ILE A 105 3.95 5.30 -0.98
C ILE A 105 4.30 6.78 -1.19
N ASP A 106 5.52 7.16 -0.90
CA ASP A 106 5.96 8.55 -1.05
C ASP A 106 6.20 8.96 -2.49
N CYS A 107 6.70 8.06 -3.33
CA CYS A 107 7.17 8.36 -4.69
C CYS A 107 6.30 7.79 -5.81
N GLY A 108 5.44 6.82 -5.50
CA GLY A 108 4.82 5.98 -6.51
C GLY A 108 5.78 4.89 -6.97
N LEU A 109 5.25 3.85 -7.60
CA LEU A 109 6.07 2.72 -8.04
C LEU A 109 7.10 3.15 -9.10
N VAL A 110 6.66 3.91 -10.10
CA VAL A 110 7.55 4.39 -11.16
C VAL A 110 8.67 5.26 -10.58
N GLY A 111 8.33 6.18 -9.67
CA GLY A 111 9.32 7.03 -9.01
C GLY A 111 10.31 6.24 -8.19
N TYR A 112 9.85 5.21 -7.49
CA TYR A 112 10.72 4.34 -6.72
C TYR A 112 11.71 3.59 -7.62
N ILE A 113 11.21 3.00 -8.71
CA ILE A 113 12.06 2.26 -9.66
C ILE A 113 13.09 3.19 -10.29
N THR A 114 12.66 4.36 -10.74
CA THR A 114 13.54 5.34 -11.36
C THR A 114 14.66 5.76 -10.41
N ASN A 115 14.34 6.05 -9.15
CA ASN A 115 15.34 6.43 -8.16
C ASN A 115 16.36 5.32 -7.93
N ARG A 116 15.94 4.08 -7.87
CA ARG A 116 16.86 2.96 -7.68
C ARG A 116 17.77 2.77 -8.88
N MET A 117 17.23 2.91 -10.09
CA MET A 117 18.03 2.84 -11.31
C MET A 117 19.08 3.96 -11.37
N GLU A 118 18.70 5.18 -11.00
CA GLU A 118 19.62 6.31 -10.95
C GLU A 118 20.76 6.10 -9.95
N GLN A 119 20.49 5.36 -8.88
CA GLN A 119 21.47 5.04 -7.85
C GLN A 119 22.28 3.78 -8.17
N GLY A 120 21.96 3.11 -9.27
CA GLY A 120 22.61 1.85 -9.62
C GLY A 120 22.21 0.69 -8.70
N LEU A 121 21.09 0.79 -8.01
CA LEU A 121 20.62 -0.24 -7.10
C LEU A 121 19.69 -1.23 -7.81
N PRO A 122 19.63 -2.49 -7.35
CA PRO A 122 18.73 -3.47 -7.96
C PRO A 122 17.27 -3.09 -7.75
N VAL A 123 16.46 -3.37 -8.75
CA VAL A 123 15.01 -3.21 -8.71
C VAL A 123 14.43 -4.61 -8.51
N SER A 124 13.99 -4.91 -7.33
CA SER A 124 13.45 -6.24 -7.02
C SER A 124 11.94 -6.29 -7.09
#